data_ee749951465516240e9573d555518077
#
_entry.id   ee749951465516240e9573d555518077
#
_cell.length_a   1.000
_cell.length_b   1.000
_cell.length_c   1.000
_cell.angle_alpha   90.00
_cell.angle_beta   90.00
_cell.angle_gamma   90.00
#
_symmetry.space_group_name_H-M   'P 1'
#
loop_
_entity.id
_entity.type
_entity.pdbx_description
1 polymer ?
#
loop_
_entity_poly.entity_id
_entity_poly.type
_entity_poly.pdbx_seq_one_letter_code
_entity_poly.pdbx_strand_id
1 'polypeptide(L)'
;MLIAGDWSESRSGGVFEVKNPANGEVITELPDGGRTDAARAIDAAYGAFPAWAAATAYDRSAILYRAWQLMIERKDHLAHTMTVEQGKPLRAAITEVQYAADFLLWFAEEAKRVYGETIPSARPDQRFIVMHQPVGVVAAVTPWNYPVSMITHKVGPALAAGCTVVLKPAEATPLC
;
A
#
# COMPACT_ATOMS: atom_id res chain seq x y z
N MET A 1 0.93 -13.57 7.21
CA MET A 1 1.46 -12.56 6.26
C MET A 1 0.96 -12.89 4.86
N LEU A 2 0.66 -11.89 4.04
CA LEU A 2 0.32 -12.07 2.62
C LEU A 2 1.58 -11.86 1.77
N ILE A 3 2.06 -12.90 1.08
CA ILE A 3 3.24 -12.84 0.22
C ILE A 3 2.91 -13.56 -1.10
N ALA A 4 3.11 -12.91 -2.23
CA ALA A 4 2.82 -13.43 -3.57
C ALA A 4 1.37 -13.91 -3.78
N GLY A 5 0.41 -13.31 -3.06
CA GLY A 5 -1.01 -13.69 -3.12
C GLY A 5 -1.44 -14.76 -2.12
N ASP A 6 -0.49 -15.40 -1.42
CA ASP A 6 -0.76 -16.48 -0.48
C ASP A 6 -0.58 -16.03 0.97
N TRP A 7 -1.51 -16.46 1.84
CA TRP A 7 -1.37 -16.31 3.29
C TRP A 7 -0.35 -17.31 3.82
N SER A 8 0.65 -16.82 4.56
CA SER A 8 1.74 -17.65 5.08
C SER A 8 2.07 -17.27 6.53
N GLU A 9 2.55 -18.27 7.29
CA GLU A 9 3.13 -18.11 8.59
C GLU A 9 4.56 -17.55 8.51
N SER A 10 5.09 -17.09 9.66
CA SER A 10 6.50 -16.72 9.77
C SER A 10 7.40 -17.96 9.61
N ARG A 11 8.54 -17.76 8.96
CA ARG A 11 9.56 -18.83 8.83
C ARG A 11 10.18 -19.25 10.17
N SER A 12 10.13 -18.37 11.17
CA SER A 12 10.53 -18.69 12.54
C SER A 12 9.48 -19.44 13.32
N GLY A 13 8.21 -19.48 12.85
CA GLY A 13 7.05 -19.92 13.61
C GLY A 13 6.62 -18.94 14.71
N GLY A 14 7.28 -17.78 14.83
CA GLY A 14 6.93 -16.76 15.82
C GLY A 14 5.59 -16.10 15.51
N VAL A 15 4.84 -15.77 16.57
CA VAL A 15 3.60 -15.00 16.54
C VAL A 15 3.63 -13.89 17.57
N PHE A 16 2.82 -12.86 17.37
CA PHE A 16 2.58 -11.83 18.36
C PHE A 16 1.09 -11.55 18.50
N GLU A 17 0.69 -11.15 19.69
CA GLU A 17 -0.71 -10.83 20.00
C GLU A 17 -1.05 -9.40 19.60
N VAL A 18 -2.20 -9.24 18.94
CA VAL A 18 -2.83 -7.92 18.72
C VAL A 18 -3.89 -7.74 19.78
N LYS A 19 -3.80 -6.64 20.52
CA LYS A 19 -4.68 -6.37 21.68
C LYS A 19 -5.55 -5.14 21.48
N ASN A 20 -6.77 -5.22 21.99
CA ASN A 20 -7.64 -4.06 22.11
C ASN A 20 -7.11 -3.14 23.24
N PRO A 21 -6.69 -1.91 22.94
CA PRO A 21 -6.12 -1.00 23.94
C PRO A 21 -7.12 -0.53 25.00
N ALA A 22 -8.43 -0.67 24.75
CA ALA A 22 -9.46 -0.23 25.68
C ALA A 22 -9.67 -1.20 26.86
N ASN A 23 -9.45 -2.50 26.65
CA ASN A 23 -9.73 -3.53 27.65
C ASN A 23 -8.62 -4.57 27.82
N GLY A 24 -7.58 -4.54 26.96
CA GLY A 24 -6.45 -5.47 26.97
C GLY A 24 -6.75 -6.86 26.42
N GLU A 25 -7.95 -7.12 25.91
CA GLU A 25 -8.29 -8.40 25.30
C GLU A 25 -7.50 -8.66 24.02
N VAL A 26 -7.08 -9.91 23.84
CA VAL A 26 -6.43 -10.36 22.61
C VAL A 26 -7.48 -10.43 21.49
N ILE A 27 -7.27 -9.67 20.43
CA ILE A 27 -8.12 -9.69 19.23
C ILE A 27 -7.77 -10.90 18.37
N THR A 28 -6.47 -11.11 18.13
CA THR A 28 -5.94 -12.22 17.34
C THR A 28 -4.44 -12.34 17.54
N GLU A 29 -3.87 -13.44 17.04
CA GLU A 29 -2.43 -13.63 16.89
C GLU A 29 -2.04 -13.51 15.41
N LEU A 30 -0.92 -12.88 15.15
CA LEU A 30 -0.37 -12.71 13.79
C LEU A 30 1.06 -13.23 13.71
N PRO A 31 1.49 -13.70 12.52
CA PRO A 31 2.86 -14.15 12.32
C PRO A 31 3.87 -13.01 12.55
N ASP A 32 4.89 -13.27 13.39
CA ASP A 32 6.02 -12.35 13.61
C ASP A 32 7.08 -12.57 12.51
N GLY A 33 6.99 -11.75 11.47
CA GLY A 33 7.85 -11.83 10.29
C GLY A 33 9.25 -11.30 10.54
N GLY A 34 10.25 -12.17 10.34
CA GLY A 34 11.66 -11.85 10.47
C GLY A 34 12.34 -11.44 9.16
N ARG A 35 13.67 -11.34 9.20
CA ARG A 35 14.53 -11.01 8.04
C ARG A 35 14.27 -11.93 6.84
N THR A 36 14.10 -13.24 7.08
CA THR A 36 13.86 -14.21 6.01
C THR A 36 12.52 -13.97 5.32
N ASP A 37 11.50 -13.59 6.07
CA ASP A 37 10.18 -13.29 5.52
C ASP A 37 10.18 -11.98 4.74
N ALA A 38 10.91 -10.98 5.22
CA ALA A 38 11.12 -9.74 4.49
C ALA A 38 11.85 -9.99 3.16
N ALA A 39 12.88 -10.83 3.14
CA ALA A 39 13.56 -11.21 1.91
C ALA A 39 12.61 -11.90 0.91
N ARG A 40 11.80 -12.85 1.38
CA ARG A 40 10.78 -13.51 0.54
C ARG A 40 9.76 -12.53 -0.04
N ALA A 41 9.33 -11.56 0.76
CA ALA A 41 8.40 -10.52 0.29
C ALA A 41 9.05 -9.62 -0.77
N ILE A 42 10.31 -9.28 -0.61
CA ILE A 42 11.09 -8.50 -1.59
C ILE A 42 11.26 -9.31 -2.89
N ASP A 43 11.64 -10.58 -2.79
CA ASP A 43 11.81 -11.45 -3.96
C ASP A 43 10.49 -11.62 -4.73
N ALA A 44 9.37 -11.79 -4.01
CA ALA A 44 8.04 -11.86 -4.62
C ALA A 44 7.66 -10.56 -5.34
N ALA A 45 7.88 -9.42 -4.70
CA ALA A 45 7.61 -8.11 -5.29
C ALA A 45 8.53 -7.83 -6.49
N TYR A 46 9.80 -8.24 -6.42
CA TYR A 46 10.74 -8.14 -7.53
C TYR A 46 10.33 -9.03 -8.71
N GLY A 47 9.90 -10.26 -8.44
CA GLY A 47 9.39 -11.16 -9.48
C GLY A 47 8.14 -10.66 -10.19
N ALA A 48 7.26 -9.96 -9.46
CA ALA A 48 6.04 -9.35 -10.02
C ALA A 48 6.31 -8.03 -10.77
N PHE A 49 7.43 -7.36 -10.51
CA PHE A 49 7.73 -6.03 -11.02
C PHE A 49 7.69 -5.92 -12.55
N PRO A 50 8.32 -6.81 -13.35
CA PRO A 50 8.33 -6.66 -14.81
C PRO A 50 6.92 -6.64 -15.42
N ALA A 51 6.03 -7.50 -14.96
CA ALA A 51 4.65 -7.56 -15.45
C ALA A 51 3.85 -6.32 -15.05
N TRP A 52 4.01 -5.85 -13.79
CA TRP A 52 3.33 -4.66 -13.30
C TRP A 52 3.84 -3.38 -13.97
N ALA A 53 5.14 -3.24 -14.16
CA ALA A 53 5.76 -2.11 -14.83
C ALA A 53 5.35 -2.03 -16.32
N ALA A 54 5.12 -3.17 -16.97
CA ALA A 54 4.65 -3.27 -18.36
C ALA A 54 3.13 -3.04 -18.50
N ALA A 55 2.36 -3.13 -17.41
CA ALA A 55 0.92 -2.86 -17.45
C ALA A 55 0.65 -1.42 -17.87
N THR A 56 -0.41 -1.20 -18.64
CA THR A 56 -0.75 0.15 -19.07
C THR A 56 -1.15 1.05 -17.89
N ALA A 57 -1.02 2.35 -18.04
CA ALA A 57 -1.49 3.31 -17.04
C ALA A 57 -3.00 3.14 -16.75
N TYR A 58 -3.77 2.73 -17.75
CA TYR A 58 -5.21 2.49 -17.63
C TYR A 58 -5.50 1.23 -16.80
N ASP A 59 -4.75 0.15 -16.98
CA ASP A 59 -4.91 -1.08 -16.19
C ASP A 59 -4.57 -0.81 -14.72
N ARG A 60 -3.46 -0.13 -14.45
CA ARG A 60 -3.08 0.28 -13.09
C ARG A 60 -4.13 1.19 -12.45
N SER A 61 -4.64 2.16 -13.21
CA SER A 61 -5.73 3.04 -12.79
C SER A 61 -6.99 2.24 -12.42
N ALA A 62 -7.40 1.29 -13.25
CA ALA A 62 -8.59 0.48 -13.00
C ALA A 62 -8.50 -0.34 -11.71
N ILE A 63 -7.31 -0.92 -11.42
CA ILE A 63 -7.06 -1.68 -10.20
C ILE A 63 -7.13 -0.76 -8.97
N LEU A 64 -6.50 0.41 -9.00
CA LEU A 64 -6.57 1.39 -7.90
C LEU A 64 -7.99 1.91 -7.68
N TYR A 65 -8.73 2.16 -8.76
CA TYR A 65 -10.12 2.57 -8.71
C TYR A 65 -11.00 1.49 -8.07
N ARG A 66 -10.78 0.21 -8.42
CA ARG A 66 -11.50 -0.90 -7.79
C ARG A 66 -11.15 -1.04 -6.31
N ALA A 67 -9.90 -0.83 -5.93
CA ALA A 67 -9.48 -0.81 -4.53
C ALA A 67 -10.17 0.32 -3.75
N TRP A 68 -10.28 1.52 -4.31
CA TRP A 68 -11.07 2.62 -3.76
C TRP A 68 -12.52 2.22 -3.53
N GLN A 69 -13.20 1.66 -4.54
CA GLN A 69 -14.59 1.22 -4.41
C GLN A 69 -14.76 0.23 -3.24
N LEU A 70 -13.87 -0.77 -3.14
CA LEU A 70 -13.91 -1.76 -2.07
C LEU A 70 -13.71 -1.13 -0.69
N MET A 71 -12.86 -0.13 -0.56
CA MET A 71 -12.69 0.59 0.70
C MET A 71 -13.96 1.37 1.08
N ILE A 72 -14.63 2.00 0.13
CA ILE A 72 -15.90 2.71 0.37
C ILE A 72 -17.00 1.71 0.74
N GLU A 73 -17.14 0.63 0.00
CA GLU A 73 -18.09 -0.46 0.29
C GLU A 73 -17.91 -1.05 1.70
N ARG A 74 -16.65 -1.14 2.17
CA ARG A 74 -16.29 -1.74 3.47
C ARG A 74 -15.95 -0.71 4.55
N LYS A 75 -16.31 0.54 4.35
CA LYS A 75 -15.90 1.68 5.18
C LYS A 75 -16.20 1.47 6.66
N ASP A 76 -17.40 1.05 6.99
CA ASP A 76 -17.82 0.84 8.38
C ASP A 76 -17.07 -0.32 9.04
N HIS A 77 -16.82 -1.40 8.29
CA HIS A 77 -16.04 -2.53 8.78
C HIS A 77 -14.58 -2.12 9.07
N LEU A 78 -13.92 -1.43 8.14
CA LEU A 78 -12.56 -0.94 8.32
C LEU A 78 -12.46 0.05 9.50
N ALA A 79 -13.41 0.96 9.62
CA ALA A 79 -13.47 1.91 10.74
C ALA A 79 -13.67 1.20 12.08
N HIS A 80 -14.52 0.18 12.14
CA HIS A 80 -14.73 -0.63 13.36
C HIS A 80 -13.44 -1.39 13.72
N THR A 81 -12.79 -2.03 12.75
CA THR A 81 -11.50 -2.71 12.96
C THR A 81 -10.47 -1.76 13.54
N MET A 82 -10.34 -0.56 12.97
CA MET A 82 -9.44 0.49 13.47
C MET A 82 -9.78 0.91 14.90
N THR A 83 -11.06 1.06 15.24
CA THR A 83 -11.48 1.41 16.60
C THR A 83 -11.11 0.33 17.59
N VAL A 84 -11.31 -0.94 17.25
CA VAL A 84 -11.01 -2.08 18.13
C VAL A 84 -9.50 -2.26 18.30
N GLU A 85 -8.72 -2.12 17.22
CA GLU A 85 -7.28 -2.37 17.21
C GLU A 85 -6.46 -1.20 17.76
N GLN A 86 -6.83 0.04 17.40
CA GLN A 86 -6.07 1.24 17.75
C GLN A 86 -6.66 2.02 18.91
N GLY A 87 -7.93 1.84 19.22
CA GLY A 87 -8.66 2.68 20.20
C GLY A 87 -9.12 4.03 19.63
N LYS A 88 -9.04 4.26 18.33
CA LYS A 88 -9.51 5.50 17.69
C LYS A 88 -11.02 5.63 17.81
N PRO A 89 -11.59 6.79 18.21
CA PRO A 89 -13.03 6.99 18.20
C PRO A 89 -13.65 6.66 16.84
N LEU A 90 -14.75 5.90 16.80
CA LEU A 90 -15.35 5.39 15.57
C LEU A 90 -15.62 6.49 14.53
N ARG A 91 -16.08 7.66 14.97
CA ARG A 91 -16.31 8.80 14.06
C ARG A 91 -15.01 9.27 13.38
N ALA A 92 -13.91 9.30 14.11
CA ALA A 92 -12.60 9.66 13.56
C ALA A 92 -12.07 8.55 12.65
N ALA A 93 -12.30 7.28 12.99
CA ALA A 93 -11.95 6.13 12.16
C ALA A 93 -12.70 6.15 10.81
N ILE A 94 -14.01 6.43 10.81
CA ILE A 94 -14.82 6.59 9.59
C ILE A 94 -14.23 7.70 8.70
N THR A 95 -13.85 8.83 9.30
CA THR A 95 -13.24 9.95 8.56
C THR A 95 -11.88 9.55 7.98
N GLU A 96 -11.06 8.80 8.72
CA GLU A 96 -9.78 8.34 8.22
C GLU A 96 -9.92 7.35 7.06
N VAL A 97 -10.85 6.39 7.14
CA VAL A 97 -11.08 5.44 6.03
C VAL A 97 -11.50 6.19 4.75
N GLN A 98 -12.38 7.22 4.87
CA GLN A 98 -12.73 8.04 3.73
C GLN A 98 -11.50 8.73 3.14
N TYR A 99 -10.72 9.40 3.98
CA TYR A 99 -9.50 10.10 3.59
C TYR A 99 -8.47 9.13 2.95
N ALA A 100 -8.34 7.93 3.51
CA ALA A 100 -7.46 6.90 2.97
C ALA A 100 -7.92 6.39 1.59
N ALA A 101 -9.22 6.20 1.42
CA ALA A 101 -9.79 5.81 0.13
C ALA A 101 -9.56 6.89 -0.93
N ASP A 102 -9.68 8.17 -0.58
CA ASP A 102 -9.50 9.29 -1.50
C ASP A 102 -8.08 9.35 -2.09
N PHE A 103 -7.05 8.86 -1.38
CA PHE A 103 -5.71 8.68 -1.96
C PHE A 103 -5.71 7.67 -3.11
N LEU A 104 -6.41 6.54 -2.96
CA LEU A 104 -6.46 5.55 -4.03
C LEU A 104 -7.18 6.09 -5.26
N LEU A 105 -8.28 6.83 -5.07
CA LEU A 105 -8.98 7.49 -6.17
C LEU A 105 -8.08 8.51 -6.87
N TRP A 106 -7.44 9.38 -6.10
CA TRP A 106 -6.52 10.37 -6.63
C TRP A 106 -5.43 9.73 -7.49
N PHE A 107 -4.74 8.72 -6.95
CA PHE A 107 -3.66 8.06 -7.67
C PHE A 107 -4.13 7.12 -8.79
N ALA A 108 -5.37 6.64 -8.77
CA ALA A 108 -5.99 5.99 -9.93
C ALA A 108 -6.08 6.96 -11.13
N GLU A 109 -6.40 8.22 -10.87
CA GLU A 109 -6.46 9.24 -11.91
C GLU A 109 -5.07 9.72 -12.32
N GLU A 110 -4.16 9.93 -11.36
CA GLU A 110 -2.79 10.35 -11.61
C GLU A 110 -1.94 9.29 -12.33
N ALA A 111 -2.27 8.00 -12.20
CA ALA A 111 -1.59 6.95 -12.95
C ALA A 111 -1.52 7.22 -14.45
N LYS A 112 -2.56 7.86 -15.01
CA LYS A 112 -2.66 8.23 -16.43
C LYS A 112 -1.91 9.52 -16.78
N ARG A 113 -1.34 10.22 -15.78
CA ARG A 113 -0.64 11.51 -15.96
C ARG A 113 0.86 11.43 -15.67
N VAL A 114 1.41 10.24 -15.61
CA VAL A 114 2.87 10.03 -15.51
C VAL A 114 3.47 10.28 -16.88
N TYR A 115 3.49 11.56 -17.28
CA TYR A 115 3.96 12.00 -18.58
C TYR A 115 5.48 12.11 -18.60
N GLY A 116 6.03 12.20 -19.83
CA GLY A 116 7.38 12.65 -20.07
C GLY A 116 7.39 14.10 -20.58
N GLU A 117 8.58 14.61 -20.85
CA GLU A 117 8.79 15.96 -21.35
C GLU A 117 9.67 15.95 -22.60
N THR A 118 9.42 16.89 -23.50
CA THR A 118 10.34 17.22 -24.59
C THR A 118 10.95 18.58 -24.31
N ILE A 119 12.26 18.63 -24.11
CA ILE A 119 12.99 19.84 -23.75
C ILE A 119 13.80 20.33 -24.96
N PRO A 120 13.68 21.61 -25.39
CA PRO A 120 14.50 22.16 -26.43
C PRO A 120 15.98 22.23 -26.02
N SER A 121 16.87 22.00 -26.97
CA SER A 121 18.31 22.16 -26.80
C SER A 121 18.78 23.51 -27.34
N ALA A 122 19.91 23.99 -26.85
CA ALA A 122 20.64 25.13 -27.43
C ALA A 122 21.25 24.80 -28.81
N ARG A 123 21.32 23.52 -29.19
CA ARG A 123 21.83 23.03 -30.47
C ARG A 123 20.66 22.67 -31.38
N PRO A 124 20.71 23.08 -32.68
CA PRO A 124 19.62 22.82 -33.61
C PRO A 124 19.48 21.35 -34.01
N ASP A 125 20.54 20.56 -33.85
CA ASP A 125 20.63 19.13 -34.19
C ASP A 125 20.30 18.20 -33.02
N GLN A 126 19.82 18.72 -31.88
CA GLN A 126 19.59 17.96 -30.63
C GLN A 126 18.25 18.28 -30.04
N ARG A 127 17.61 17.24 -29.43
CA ARG A 127 16.42 17.34 -28.58
C ARG A 127 16.57 16.43 -27.37
N PHE A 128 16.03 16.84 -26.24
CA PHE A 128 15.96 16.00 -25.05
C PHE A 128 14.55 15.46 -24.89
N ILE A 129 14.44 14.16 -24.58
CA ILE A 129 13.21 13.51 -24.21
C ILE A 129 13.41 12.94 -22.81
N VAL A 130 12.57 13.38 -21.86
CA VAL A 130 12.53 12.87 -20.49
C VAL A 130 11.39 11.87 -20.39
N MET A 131 11.67 10.69 -19.87
CA MET A 131 10.66 9.64 -19.63
C MET A 131 10.66 9.28 -18.15
N HIS A 132 9.47 9.22 -17.54
CA HIS A 132 9.30 8.69 -16.20
C HIS A 132 9.18 7.17 -16.26
N GLN A 133 9.97 6.49 -15.43
CA GLN A 133 9.96 5.02 -15.32
C GLN A 133 9.83 4.60 -13.86
N PRO A 134 9.18 3.46 -13.58
CA PRO A 134 9.10 2.95 -12.22
C PRO A 134 10.48 2.60 -11.68
N VAL A 135 10.74 2.92 -10.40
CA VAL A 135 12.04 2.70 -9.76
C VAL A 135 12.27 1.24 -9.30
N GLY A 136 11.25 0.40 -9.36
CA GLY A 136 11.34 -1.00 -8.94
C GLY A 136 10.44 -1.35 -7.75
N VAL A 137 11.00 -2.05 -6.76
CA VAL A 137 10.30 -2.43 -5.52
C VAL A 137 10.39 -1.29 -4.50
N VAL A 138 9.25 -0.91 -3.95
CA VAL A 138 9.14 0.13 -2.92
C VAL A 138 8.88 -0.52 -1.56
N ALA A 139 9.67 -0.16 -0.55
CA ALA A 139 9.40 -0.52 0.84
C ALA A 139 8.51 0.54 1.49
N ALA A 140 7.33 0.14 1.93
CA ALA A 140 6.37 0.99 2.63
C ALA A 140 6.31 0.58 4.11
N VAL A 141 6.92 1.38 5.00
CA VAL A 141 6.83 1.19 6.45
C VAL A 141 5.90 2.26 7.01
N THR A 142 4.86 1.84 7.75
CA THR A 142 3.81 2.75 8.20
C THR A 142 3.73 2.82 9.72
N PRO A 143 3.41 4.01 10.29
CA PRO A 143 3.18 4.18 11.72
C PRO A 143 1.76 3.73 12.11
N TRP A 144 1.53 3.63 13.42
CA TRP A 144 0.27 3.18 14.03
C TRP A 144 -0.83 4.26 14.11
N ASN A 145 -0.46 5.55 14.05
CA ASN A 145 -1.38 6.65 14.40
C ASN A 145 -2.42 6.98 13.31
N TYR A 146 -2.13 6.66 12.05
CA TYR A 146 -3.04 6.74 10.90
C TYR A 146 -2.89 5.47 10.05
N PRO A 147 -3.32 4.31 10.57
CA PRO A 147 -2.93 3.02 10.03
C PRO A 147 -3.39 2.80 8.60
N VAL A 148 -4.62 3.19 8.26
CA VAL A 148 -5.16 2.99 6.89
C VAL A 148 -4.64 4.04 5.93
N SER A 149 -4.66 5.32 6.31
CA SER A 149 -4.26 6.39 5.38
C SER A 149 -2.77 6.40 5.09
N MET A 150 -1.91 6.03 6.04
CA MET A 150 -0.47 5.91 5.79
C MET A 150 -0.12 4.77 4.84
N ILE A 151 -0.94 3.74 4.76
CA ILE A 151 -0.81 2.67 3.77
C ILE A 151 -1.16 3.21 2.38
N THR A 152 -2.37 3.73 2.20
CA THR A 152 -2.85 4.19 0.89
C THR A 152 -2.03 5.36 0.34
N HIS A 153 -1.52 6.24 1.21
CA HIS A 153 -0.62 7.35 0.88
C HIS A 153 0.74 6.88 0.31
N LYS A 154 1.20 5.66 0.63
CA LYS A 154 2.45 5.10 0.10
C LYS A 154 2.21 4.12 -1.04
N VAL A 155 1.23 3.23 -0.87
CA VAL A 155 0.92 2.17 -1.84
C VAL A 155 0.28 2.75 -3.10
N GLY A 156 -0.63 3.70 -2.96
CA GLY A 156 -1.32 4.34 -4.09
C GLY A 156 -0.37 4.91 -5.15
N PRO A 157 0.50 5.87 -4.80
CA PRO A 157 1.44 6.46 -5.77
C PRO A 157 2.46 5.46 -6.30
N ALA A 158 2.94 4.51 -5.46
CA ALA A 158 3.90 3.51 -5.90
C ALA A 158 3.31 2.61 -7.00
N LEU A 159 2.10 2.07 -6.77
CA LEU A 159 1.41 1.25 -7.76
C LEU A 159 1.02 2.06 -9.01
N ALA A 160 0.56 3.29 -8.84
CA ALA A 160 0.22 4.19 -9.95
C ALA A 160 1.42 4.43 -10.87
N ALA A 161 2.61 4.62 -10.30
CA ALA A 161 3.86 4.82 -11.04
C ALA A 161 4.41 3.52 -11.69
N GLY A 162 3.80 2.34 -11.44
CA GLY A 162 4.24 1.06 -11.96
C GLY A 162 5.27 0.34 -11.11
N CYS A 163 5.47 0.76 -9.85
CA CYS A 163 6.31 0.08 -8.87
C CYS A 163 5.53 -1.05 -8.18
N THR A 164 6.22 -2.10 -7.74
CA THR A 164 5.68 -3.07 -6.78
C THR A 164 6.01 -2.66 -5.35
N VAL A 165 5.30 -3.20 -4.35
CA VAL A 165 5.39 -2.73 -2.98
C VAL A 165 5.54 -3.89 -2.00
N VAL A 166 6.42 -3.72 -1.03
CA VAL A 166 6.47 -4.50 0.21
C VAL A 166 6.00 -3.60 1.33
N LEU A 167 4.83 -3.91 1.90
CA LEU A 167 4.23 -3.15 3.00
C LEU A 167 4.52 -3.82 4.33
N LYS A 168 5.06 -3.06 5.28
CA LYS A 168 5.21 -3.43 6.68
C LYS A 168 4.38 -2.46 7.54
N PRO A 169 3.18 -2.85 8.01
CA PRO A 169 2.39 -2.05 8.93
C PRO A 169 3.04 -1.99 10.32
N ALA A 170 2.59 -1.05 11.16
CA ALA A 170 2.98 -1.03 12.55
C ALA A 170 2.43 -2.27 13.30
N GLU A 171 3.20 -2.81 14.23
CA GLU A 171 2.81 -3.99 15.03
C GLU A 171 1.59 -3.72 15.91
N ALA A 172 1.35 -2.47 16.27
CA ALA A 172 0.20 -2.07 17.08
C ALA A 172 -1.12 -1.97 16.28
N THR A 173 -1.05 -1.93 14.94
CA THR A 173 -2.22 -1.76 14.06
C THR A 173 -2.05 -2.54 12.73
N PRO A 174 -1.89 -3.86 12.79
CA PRO A 174 -1.61 -4.67 11.61
C PRO A 174 -2.85 -5.17 10.87
N LEU A 175 -4.07 -4.98 11.41
CA LEU A 175 -5.32 -5.53 10.86
C LEU A 175 -6.04 -4.55 9.91
N CYS A 176 -5.73 -3.25 10.02
CA CYS A 176 -6.36 -2.20 9.21
C CYS A 176 -5.96 -2.19 7.74
#